data_e53caa009c0b9745f547c619e9655370
#
_entry.id   e53caa009c0b9745f547c619e9655370
#
_cell.length_a   1.000
_cell.length_b   1.000
_cell.length_c   1.000
_cell.angle_alpha   90.00
_cell.angle_beta   90.00
_cell.angle_gamma   90.00
#
_symmetry.space_group_name_H-M   'P 1'
#
loop_
_entity.id
_entity.type
_entity.pdbx_description
1 polymer ?
#
loop_
_entity_poly.entity_id
_entity_poly.type
_entity_poly.pdbx_seq_one_letter_code
_entity_poly.pdbx_strand_id
1 'polypeptide(L)' 'MRPKPPEGLPHINAGKAWSDEDLADLQLLLMEHRRVREIAEYLGREVLEVEVKIEERLG' A
#
# COMPACT_ATOMS: atom_id res chain seq x y z
N MET A 1 -4.52 -4.70 -14.25
CA MET A 1 -3.91 -3.64 -13.44
C MET A 1 -4.98 -2.97 -12.57
N ARG A 2 -4.65 -2.75 -11.31
CA ARG A 2 -5.59 -2.13 -10.39
C ARG A 2 -5.70 -0.64 -10.67
N PRO A 3 -6.91 -0.07 -10.73
CA PRO A 3 -7.06 1.36 -10.91
C PRO A 3 -6.61 2.12 -9.68
N LYS A 4 -6.13 3.33 -9.89
CA LYS A 4 -5.75 4.19 -8.78
C LYS A 4 -7.00 4.68 -8.04
N PRO A 5 -6.89 4.92 -6.72
CA PRO A 5 -8.00 5.55 -6.01
C PRO A 5 -8.27 6.95 -6.59
N PRO A 6 -9.51 7.42 -6.54
CA PRO A 6 -9.82 8.77 -7.01
C PRO A 6 -9.04 9.81 -6.22
N GLU A 7 -8.66 10.89 -6.89
CA GLU A 7 -8.03 11.99 -6.23
C GLU A 7 -9.00 12.59 -5.21
N GLY A 8 -8.46 13.06 -4.10
CA GLY A 8 -9.27 13.65 -3.06
C GLY A 8 -9.86 12.66 -2.08
N LEU A 9 -9.59 11.36 -2.29
CA LEU A 9 -10.02 10.31 -1.37
C LEU A 9 -8.82 9.51 -0.89
N PRO A 10 -7.81 10.17 -0.30
CA PRO A 10 -6.65 9.44 0.20
C PRO A 10 -7.04 8.50 1.33
N HIS A 11 -6.23 7.48 1.52
CA HIS A 11 -6.39 6.55 2.66
C HIS A 11 -7.74 5.86 2.71
N ILE A 12 -8.34 5.61 1.55
CA ILE A 12 -9.66 4.98 1.51
C ILE A 12 -9.64 3.59 2.12
N ASN A 13 -8.48 2.96 2.20
CA ASN A 13 -8.32 1.64 2.78
C ASN A 13 -7.69 1.68 4.17
N ALA A 14 -7.49 2.88 4.72
CA ALA A 14 -6.88 3.00 6.03
C ALA A 14 -7.70 2.24 7.08
N GLY A 15 -7.00 1.48 7.91
CA GLY A 15 -7.65 0.70 8.96
C GLY A 15 -8.31 -0.59 8.51
N LYS A 16 -8.40 -0.83 7.21
CA LYS A 16 -8.99 -2.07 6.70
C LYS A 16 -7.95 -3.18 6.69
N ALA A 17 -8.42 -4.41 6.81
CA ALA A 17 -7.53 -5.57 6.72
C ALA A 17 -6.86 -5.60 5.35
N TRP A 18 -5.63 -6.11 5.33
CA TRP A 18 -4.90 -6.26 4.08
C TRP A 18 -5.38 -7.53 3.37
N SER A 19 -5.87 -7.38 2.16
CA SER A 19 -6.28 -8.52 1.35
C SER A 19 -5.07 -9.15 0.68
N ASP A 20 -5.26 -10.35 0.13
CA ASP A 20 -4.19 -10.98 -0.64
C ASP A 20 -3.77 -10.12 -1.82
N GLU A 21 -4.74 -9.46 -2.45
CA GLU A 21 -4.44 -8.58 -3.56
C GLU A 21 -3.60 -7.39 -3.12
N ASP A 22 -3.94 -6.80 -1.96
CA ASP A 22 -3.17 -5.68 -1.44
C ASP A 22 -1.73 -6.10 -1.15
N LEU A 23 -1.55 -7.28 -0.58
CA LEU A 23 -0.23 -7.77 -0.26
C LEU A 23 0.59 -8.06 -1.52
N ALA A 24 -0.06 -8.59 -2.54
CA ALA A 24 0.61 -8.82 -3.83
C ALA A 24 1.03 -7.50 -4.46
N ASP A 25 0.17 -6.50 -4.41
CA ASP A 25 0.50 -5.18 -4.94
C ASP A 25 1.65 -4.56 -4.17
N LEU A 26 1.64 -4.69 -2.85
CA LEU A 26 2.72 -4.18 -2.03
C LEU A 26 4.05 -4.79 -2.42
N GLN A 27 4.07 -6.11 -2.57
CA GLN A 27 5.28 -6.82 -2.93
C GLN A 27 5.80 -6.37 -4.30
N LEU A 28 4.90 -6.23 -5.27
CA LEU A 28 5.29 -5.79 -6.60
C LEU A 28 5.89 -4.39 -6.57
N LEU A 29 5.25 -3.48 -5.84
CA LEU A 29 5.72 -2.11 -5.76
C LEU A 29 7.08 -2.02 -5.06
N LEU A 30 7.30 -2.87 -4.06
CA LEU A 30 8.61 -2.94 -3.40
C LEU A 30 9.67 -3.45 -4.36
N MET A 31 9.32 -4.44 -5.19
CA MET A 31 10.26 -4.96 -6.19
C MET A 31 10.60 -3.91 -7.23
N GLU A 32 9.69 -2.97 -7.47
CA GLU A 32 9.92 -1.86 -8.40
C GLU A 32 10.67 -0.71 -7.73
N HIS A 33 11.04 -0.86 -6.47
CA HIS A 33 11.78 0.16 -5.72
C HIS A 33 10.98 1.45 -5.57
N ARG A 34 9.65 1.32 -5.44
CA ARG A 34 8.82 2.48 -5.21
C ARG A 34 8.98 2.98 -3.78
N ARG A 35 8.81 4.28 -3.60
CA ARG A 35 8.89 4.86 -2.25
C ARG A 35 7.64 4.51 -1.47
N VAL A 36 7.80 4.45 -0.14
CA VAL A 36 6.67 4.11 0.72
C VAL A 36 5.49 5.04 0.50
N ARG A 37 5.77 6.33 0.30
CA ARG A 37 4.71 7.31 0.04
C ARG A 37 3.92 6.95 -1.21
N GLU A 38 4.62 6.58 -2.27
CA GLU A 38 3.96 6.19 -3.52
C GLU A 38 3.12 4.95 -3.34
N ILE A 39 3.66 3.99 -2.59
CA ILE A 39 2.94 2.75 -2.32
C ILE A 39 1.67 3.04 -1.52
N ALA A 40 1.79 3.90 -0.52
CA ALA A 40 0.64 4.25 0.30
C ALA A 40 -0.45 4.91 -0.53
N GLU A 41 -0.06 5.82 -1.43
CA GLU A 41 -1.02 6.47 -2.31
C GLU A 41 -1.71 5.47 -3.23
N TYR A 42 -0.93 4.56 -3.79
CA TYR A 42 -1.47 3.57 -4.70
C TYR A 42 -2.48 2.67 -3.98
N LEU A 43 -2.17 2.27 -2.76
CA LEU A 43 -3.01 1.34 -2.01
C LEU A 43 -4.13 2.03 -1.25
N GLY A 44 -4.11 3.37 -1.19
CA GLY A 44 -5.12 4.11 -0.45
C GLY A 44 -4.95 3.97 1.05
N ARG A 45 -3.70 3.85 1.52
CA ARG A 45 -3.40 3.66 2.93
C ARG A 45 -2.47 4.74 3.43
N GLU A 46 -2.38 4.86 4.76
CA GLU A 46 -1.44 5.78 5.37
C GLU A 46 -0.02 5.22 5.29
N VAL A 47 0.94 6.12 5.21
CA VAL A 47 2.36 5.74 5.13
C VAL A 47 2.74 4.83 6.30
N LEU A 48 2.29 5.16 7.50
CA LEU A 48 2.64 4.37 8.68
C LEU A 48 2.13 2.94 8.58
N GLU A 49 0.92 2.77 8.05
CA GLU A 49 0.37 1.43 7.85
C GLU A 49 1.25 0.61 6.92
N VAL A 50 1.70 1.24 5.85
CA VAL A 50 2.54 0.55 4.87
C VAL A 50 3.89 0.20 5.50
N GLU A 51 4.47 1.12 6.25
CA GLU A 51 5.75 0.86 6.91
C GLU A 51 5.65 -0.31 7.88
N VAL A 52 4.59 -0.34 8.67
CA VAL A 52 4.39 -1.44 9.61
C VAL A 52 4.25 -2.77 8.87
N LYS A 53 3.49 -2.75 7.78
CA LYS A 53 3.28 -3.97 7.01
C LYS A 53 4.58 -4.46 6.37
N ILE A 54 5.40 -3.54 5.87
CA ILE A 54 6.68 -3.91 5.30
C ILE A 54 7.56 -4.58 6.36
N GLU A 55 7.60 -4.01 7.57
CA GLU A 55 8.38 -4.61 8.64
C GLU A 55 7.91 -6.00 9.00
N GLU A 56 6.59 -6.18 9.04
CA GLU A 56 6.03 -7.50 9.36
C GLU A 56 6.44 -8.55 8.34
N ARG A 57 6.49 -8.16 7.07
CA ARG A 57 6.80 -9.12 6.02
C ARG A 57 8.30 -9.38 5.88
N LEU A 58 9.12 -8.41 6.21
CA LEU A 58 10.57 -8.55 6.09
C LEU A 58 11.22 -9.03 7.38
N GLY A 59 10.59 -8.75 8.48
CA GLY A 59 11.08 -9.18 9.77
C GLY A 59 10.64 -10.58 10.11
#